data_12a2f0695ec9ead9898e6d646bdb9f20
#
_entry.id   12a2f0695ec9ead9898e6d646bdb9f20
#
_cell.length_a   1.000
_cell.length_b   1.000
_cell.length_c   1.000
_cell.angle_alpha   90.00
_cell.angle_beta   90.00
_cell.angle_gamma   90.00
#
_symmetry.space_group_name_H-M   'P 1'
#
loop_
_entity.id
_entity.type
_entity.pdbx_description
1 polymer ?
#
loop_
_entity_poly.entity_id
_entity_poly.type
_entity_poly.pdbx_seq_one_letter_code
_entity_poly.pdbx_strand_id
1 'polypeptide(L)'
;MNVRFYFSATTLARVLLPYIIDRGPSYGKDLTPGLREPDNPDAGRKKIVVEFSSPNLGKEFDGSHLRSTIIGAYIASLYEEMGWDVVRMNFLGDWGMHIGLLAVGWSRFGSEEDFQADPLRHLLDVYAQIEKLFKPEQEAAKKLRNEHQDSSAIESEGISGERNVFFRKMEDGDPDALALWKRFREVCIPKYTDLYARLNIKFDDYSGESDVSNETVAEVEAILTEKGVYEEIDGAWALDFKKCGSGGLGSSILRYRSGTTSYLLRDICAVLERSRKYSFDKMIYVVSAKQNQHFAQIFKALELMGHSDLVEKLEHVSFGKVQGLSAKEGSSGLLLGDILDQCQSAISRLLEVDPANTQEFQGGDRLRVSDALGGISLMAQDLSMRRGGNFQFDIAKMATTEGWTGIALEESYAKLSTKLNGAAIDRHELESTDYSLFEEKQAYTDVLRLLAQFPGIVKSSLKPLESSTILALLYRIVDSLQLVWDEEAEDGSLQAGGSQQVLAQLAFYQSVRQVLENGMRMVGLVPMTT
;
A
#
# COMPACT_ATOMS: atom_id res chain seq x y z
N MET A 1 -11.36 28.18 27.92
CA MET A 1 -10.71 29.43 27.46
C MET A 1 -9.63 28.99 26.46
N ASN A 2 -9.78 29.35 25.18
CA ASN A 2 -8.75 29.05 24.16
C ASN A 2 -7.87 30.28 24.03
N VAL A 3 -6.60 30.17 24.38
CA VAL A 3 -5.59 31.23 24.19
C VAL A 3 -4.92 30.99 22.83
N ARG A 4 -4.97 31.99 21.95
CA ARG A 4 -4.27 31.96 20.66
C ARG A 4 -3.01 32.82 20.77
N PHE A 5 -1.87 32.19 20.47
CA PHE A 5 -0.60 32.91 20.35
C PHE A 5 -0.35 33.21 18.87
N TYR A 6 0.03 34.43 18.57
CA TYR A 6 0.46 34.86 17.24
C TYR A 6 1.94 35.25 17.32
N PHE A 7 2.76 34.53 16.57
CA PHE A 7 4.17 34.91 16.36
C PHE A 7 4.23 35.89 15.19
N SER A 8 5.09 36.94 15.27
CA SER A 8 5.39 37.72 14.08
C SER A 8 6.09 36.83 13.04
N ALA A 9 5.89 37.14 11.77
CA ALA A 9 6.50 36.37 10.66
C ALA A 9 8.03 36.34 10.79
N THR A 10 8.64 37.47 11.10
CA THR A 10 10.08 37.62 11.30
C THR A 10 10.60 36.74 12.46
N THR A 11 9.88 36.75 13.60
CA THR A 11 10.28 35.89 14.75
C THR A 11 10.12 34.39 14.41
N LEU A 12 9.03 34.05 13.74
CA LEU A 12 8.78 32.66 13.32
C LEU A 12 9.86 32.19 12.34
N ALA A 13 10.19 32.99 11.31
CA ALA A 13 11.22 32.67 10.33
C ALA A 13 12.59 32.47 10.98
N ARG A 14 12.98 33.40 11.88
CA ARG A 14 14.28 33.34 12.59
C ARG A 14 14.48 32.07 13.41
N VAL A 15 13.40 31.49 13.96
CA VAL A 15 13.48 30.28 14.77
C VAL A 15 13.29 29.02 13.91
N LEU A 16 12.32 29.06 13.00
CA LEU A 16 11.87 27.87 12.27
C LEU A 16 12.80 27.49 11.12
N LEU A 17 13.24 28.46 10.30
CA LEU A 17 14.03 28.13 9.09
C LEU A 17 15.38 27.51 9.43
N PRO A 18 16.20 28.05 10.37
CA PRO A 18 17.42 27.39 10.79
C PRO A 18 17.16 26.01 11.40
N TYR A 19 16.05 25.84 12.13
CA TYR A 19 15.68 24.56 12.74
C TYR A 19 15.32 23.49 11.69
N ILE A 20 14.55 23.87 10.64
CA ILE A 20 14.22 22.94 9.54
C ILE A 20 15.48 22.54 8.78
N ILE A 21 16.35 23.51 8.46
CA ILE A 21 17.60 23.26 7.72
C ILE A 21 18.54 22.37 8.52
N ASP A 22 18.70 22.61 9.83
CA ASP A 22 19.52 21.77 10.72
C ASP A 22 19.00 20.33 10.81
N ARG A 23 17.68 20.17 10.91
CA ARG A 23 17.04 18.85 10.95
C ARG A 23 17.01 18.13 9.60
N GLY A 24 16.93 18.88 8.52
CA GLY A 24 16.91 18.35 7.17
C GLY A 24 15.92 17.19 7.00
N PRO A 25 16.37 16.00 6.54
CA PRO A 25 15.51 14.84 6.35
C PRO A 25 14.87 14.29 7.64
N SER A 26 15.32 14.72 8.83
CA SER A 26 14.73 14.32 10.11
C SER A 26 13.63 15.26 10.61
N TYR A 27 13.39 16.40 9.93
CA TYR A 27 12.31 17.30 10.32
C TYR A 27 10.93 16.65 10.10
N GLY A 28 10.14 16.60 11.14
CA GLY A 28 8.84 15.92 11.16
C GLY A 28 8.87 14.48 11.65
N LYS A 29 10.06 13.86 11.80
CA LYS A 29 10.20 12.52 12.35
C LYS A 29 10.19 12.55 13.88
N ASP A 30 9.53 11.56 14.46
CA ASP A 30 9.58 11.26 15.89
C ASP A 30 9.91 9.77 16.06
N LEU A 31 11.14 9.46 16.46
CA LEU A 31 11.58 8.07 16.59
C LEU A 31 11.12 7.43 17.91
N THR A 32 10.59 8.21 18.84
CA THR A 32 10.18 7.75 20.18
C THR A 32 9.12 6.64 20.14
N PRO A 33 8.07 6.70 19.28
CA PRO A 33 7.06 5.64 19.21
C PRO A 33 7.63 4.26 18.87
N GLY A 34 8.71 4.22 18.10
CA GLY A 34 9.40 2.99 17.69
C GLY A 34 10.35 2.42 18.72
N LEU A 35 10.69 3.14 19.78
CA LEU A 35 11.56 2.62 20.84
C LEU A 35 10.82 1.63 21.74
N ARG A 36 11.49 0.54 22.14
CA ARG A 36 10.95 -0.41 23.12
C ARG A 36 10.77 0.26 24.47
N GLU A 37 11.77 1.03 24.86
CA GLU A 37 11.79 1.83 26.08
C GLU A 37 12.14 3.27 25.71
N PRO A 38 11.21 4.24 25.82
CA PRO A 38 11.45 5.63 25.41
C PRO A 38 12.64 6.29 26.11
N ASP A 39 12.90 5.90 27.36
CA ASP A 39 13.99 6.45 28.19
C ASP A 39 15.31 5.68 28.02
N ASN A 40 15.32 4.58 27.27
CA ASN A 40 16.49 3.74 27.02
C ASN A 40 16.56 3.32 25.54
N PRO A 41 17.12 4.16 24.67
CA PRO A 41 17.25 3.84 23.23
C PRO A 41 18.02 2.54 22.94
N ASP A 42 18.93 2.14 23.84
CA ASP A 42 19.73 0.92 23.70
C ASP A 42 18.91 -0.37 23.89
N ALA A 43 17.67 -0.28 24.42
CA ALA A 43 16.73 -1.39 24.48
C ALA A 43 16.23 -1.85 23.10
N GLY A 44 16.57 -1.08 22.06
CA GLY A 44 16.26 -1.38 20.66
C GLY A 44 14.89 -0.88 20.20
N ARG A 45 14.57 -1.23 18.95
CA ARG A 45 13.33 -0.78 18.28
C ARG A 45 12.25 -1.84 18.34
N LYS A 46 11.01 -1.39 18.32
CA LYS A 46 9.83 -2.24 18.08
C LYS A 46 9.82 -2.67 16.63
N LYS A 47 9.39 -3.90 16.40
CA LYS A 47 9.24 -4.46 15.05
C LYS A 47 7.78 -4.53 14.64
N ILE A 48 7.48 -4.08 13.43
CA ILE A 48 6.18 -4.21 12.82
C ILE A 48 6.27 -4.98 11.50
N VAL A 49 5.31 -5.87 11.28
CA VAL A 49 5.07 -6.49 9.98
C VAL A 49 3.85 -5.82 9.35
N VAL A 50 3.97 -5.32 8.14
CA VAL A 50 2.86 -4.77 7.36
C VAL A 50 2.65 -5.67 6.15
N GLU A 51 1.52 -6.39 6.15
CA GLU A 51 1.10 -7.22 5.03
C GLU A 51 0.17 -6.44 4.12
N PHE A 52 0.51 -6.35 2.83
CA PHE A 52 -0.27 -5.60 1.86
C PHE A 52 -0.05 -6.09 0.43
N SER A 53 -0.92 -5.64 -0.49
CA SER A 53 -1.00 -6.02 -1.90
C SER A 53 -1.59 -7.42 -2.09
N SER A 54 -0.85 -8.45 -1.80
CA SER A 54 -1.27 -9.87 -1.70
C SER A 54 -2.08 -10.38 -2.91
N PRO A 55 -1.55 -10.29 -4.15
CA PRO A 55 -2.27 -10.74 -5.34
C PRO A 55 -2.35 -12.27 -5.39
N ASN A 56 -3.41 -12.77 -6.04
CA ASN A 56 -3.55 -14.18 -6.32
C ASN A 56 -2.89 -14.53 -7.66
N LEU A 57 -2.13 -15.62 -7.70
CA LEU A 57 -1.51 -16.10 -8.93
C LEU A 57 -2.58 -16.46 -9.99
N GLY A 58 -2.38 -15.97 -11.20
CA GLY A 58 -3.27 -16.22 -12.33
C GLY A 58 -4.60 -15.49 -12.27
N LYS A 59 -4.83 -14.60 -11.31
CA LYS A 59 -6.04 -13.79 -11.21
C LYS A 59 -5.81 -12.32 -11.50
N GLU A 60 -6.93 -11.61 -11.70
CA GLU A 60 -6.95 -10.18 -11.90
C GLU A 60 -6.36 -9.42 -10.71
N PHE A 61 -5.58 -8.37 -11.00
CA PHE A 61 -5.12 -7.41 -10.03
C PHE A 61 -6.14 -6.26 -9.95
N ASP A 62 -7.14 -6.40 -9.10
CA ASP A 62 -8.25 -5.47 -9.02
C ASP A 62 -7.93 -4.20 -8.19
N GLY A 63 -8.91 -3.28 -8.14
CA GLY A 63 -8.77 -2.05 -7.37
C GLY A 63 -8.54 -2.28 -5.86
N SER A 64 -8.94 -3.44 -5.31
CA SER A 64 -8.66 -3.77 -3.91
C SER A 64 -7.17 -4.06 -3.70
N HIS A 65 -6.53 -4.78 -4.62
CA HIS A 65 -5.09 -5.03 -4.59
C HIS A 65 -4.29 -3.72 -4.75
N LEU A 66 -4.70 -2.86 -5.71
CA LEU A 66 -4.06 -1.56 -5.90
C LEU A 66 -4.12 -0.71 -4.64
N ARG A 67 -5.31 -0.58 -4.04
CA ARG A 67 -5.50 0.24 -2.85
C ARG A 67 -4.78 -0.33 -1.63
N SER A 68 -4.79 -1.64 -1.46
CA SER A 68 -3.97 -2.34 -0.47
C SER A 68 -2.48 -2.01 -0.64
N THR A 69 -1.99 -2.04 -1.88
CA THR A 69 -0.59 -1.73 -2.22
C THR A 69 -0.22 -0.30 -1.81
N ILE A 70 -1.03 0.68 -2.20
CA ILE A 70 -0.76 2.10 -1.93
C ILE A 70 -0.87 2.42 -0.44
N ILE A 71 -1.94 2.01 0.22
CA ILE A 71 -2.16 2.27 1.64
C ILE A 71 -1.13 1.52 2.49
N GLY A 72 -0.81 0.27 2.13
CA GLY A 72 0.19 -0.52 2.85
C GLY A 72 1.58 0.08 2.78
N ALA A 73 1.99 0.56 1.60
CA ALA A 73 3.26 1.27 1.42
C ALA A 73 3.32 2.55 2.29
N TYR A 74 2.23 3.33 2.31
CA TYR A 74 2.12 4.49 3.19
C TYR A 74 2.27 4.11 4.67
N ILE A 75 1.53 3.11 5.15
CA ILE A 75 1.59 2.69 6.55
C ILE A 75 3.01 2.22 6.92
N ALA A 76 3.63 1.43 6.06
CA ALA A 76 5.00 0.96 6.27
C ALA A 76 5.98 2.14 6.37
N SER A 77 5.88 3.11 5.45
CA SER A 77 6.72 4.32 5.46
C SER A 77 6.48 5.16 6.71
N LEU A 78 5.22 5.37 7.11
CA LEU A 78 4.90 6.13 8.32
C LEU A 78 5.50 5.50 9.59
N TYR A 79 5.40 4.17 9.75
CA TYR A 79 5.99 3.49 10.90
C TYR A 79 7.53 3.55 10.89
N GLU A 80 8.14 3.43 9.71
CA GLU A 80 9.60 3.56 9.56
C GLU A 80 10.08 4.96 9.97
N GLU A 81 9.37 6.01 9.53
CA GLU A 81 9.63 7.40 9.91
C GLU A 81 9.39 7.68 11.40
N MET A 82 8.58 6.85 12.07
CA MET A 82 8.34 6.86 13.51
C MET A 82 9.27 5.90 14.29
N GLY A 83 10.35 5.44 13.67
CA GLY A 83 11.44 4.70 14.33
C GLY A 83 11.20 3.21 14.54
N TRP A 84 10.21 2.60 13.91
CA TRP A 84 9.99 1.17 13.98
C TRP A 84 10.88 0.42 12.99
N ASP A 85 11.25 -0.81 13.33
CA ASP A 85 11.79 -1.78 12.38
C ASP A 85 10.63 -2.37 11.59
N VAL A 86 10.55 -2.04 10.29
CA VAL A 86 9.42 -2.41 9.43
C VAL A 86 9.78 -3.59 8.54
N VAL A 87 8.92 -4.59 8.49
CA VAL A 87 8.95 -5.68 7.50
C VAL A 87 7.75 -5.51 6.57
N ARG A 88 8.00 -5.24 5.29
CA ARG A 88 7.02 -5.13 4.22
C ARG A 88 6.79 -6.52 3.62
N MET A 89 5.62 -7.09 3.84
CA MET A 89 5.29 -8.44 3.41
C MET A 89 4.24 -8.42 2.30
N ASN A 90 4.52 -9.17 1.24
CA ASN A 90 3.54 -9.51 0.20
C ASN A 90 3.15 -10.98 0.38
N PHE A 91 1.90 -11.23 0.77
CA PHE A 91 1.40 -12.59 1.00
C PHE A 91 0.60 -13.08 -0.21
N LEU A 92 1.26 -13.84 -1.07
CA LEU A 92 0.66 -14.31 -2.30
C LEU A 92 -0.45 -15.34 -2.06
N GLY A 93 -1.57 -15.18 -2.75
CA GLY A 93 -2.54 -16.25 -2.91
C GLY A 93 -2.00 -17.26 -3.93
N ASP A 94 -1.10 -18.11 -3.48
CA ASP A 94 -0.35 -19.03 -4.32
C ASP A 94 -0.64 -20.52 -4.01
N TRP A 95 -1.64 -20.78 -3.18
CA TRP A 95 -2.04 -22.12 -2.78
C TRP A 95 -3.56 -22.25 -2.74
N GLY A 96 -4.07 -23.47 -2.84
CA GLY A 96 -5.51 -23.70 -2.71
C GLY A 96 -6.21 -24.08 -4.00
N MET A 97 -7.53 -24.15 -3.94
CA MET A 97 -8.36 -24.62 -5.05
C MET A 97 -8.25 -23.79 -6.32
N HIS A 98 -7.91 -22.50 -6.21
CA HIS A 98 -7.72 -21.67 -7.40
C HIS A 98 -6.46 -22.05 -8.18
N ILE A 99 -5.40 -22.50 -7.51
CA ILE A 99 -4.22 -23.06 -8.18
C ILE A 99 -4.55 -24.39 -8.85
N GLY A 100 -5.36 -25.24 -8.20
CA GLY A 100 -5.87 -26.45 -8.82
C GLY A 100 -6.67 -26.15 -10.11
N LEU A 101 -7.52 -25.11 -10.08
CA LEU A 101 -8.27 -24.68 -11.27
C LEU A 101 -7.33 -24.12 -12.36
N LEU A 102 -6.35 -23.30 -11.97
CA LEU A 102 -5.34 -22.80 -12.90
C LEU A 102 -4.56 -23.92 -13.58
N ALA A 103 -4.20 -24.96 -12.84
CA ALA A 103 -3.49 -26.12 -13.40
C ALA A 103 -4.35 -26.92 -14.38
N VAL A 104 -5.64 -27.11 -14.10
CA VAL A 104 -6.60 -27.69 -15.05
C VAL A 104 -6.74 -26.81 -16.29
N GLY A 105 -6.78 -25.50 -16.12
CA GLY A 105 -6.77 -24.54 -17.23
C GLY A 105 -5.48 -24.63 -18.04
N TRP A 106 -4.34 -24.70 -17.39
CA TRP A 106 -3.04 -24.82 -18.04
C TRP A 106 -2.95 -26.07 -18.93
N SER A 107 -3.46 -27.22 -18.47
CA SER A 107 -3.47 -28.46 -19.28
C SER A 107 -4.31 -28.36 -20.55
N ARG A 108 -5.28 -27.42 -20.62
CA ARG A 108 -6.19 -27.25 -21.74
C ARG A 108 -5.85 -26.06 -22.65
N PHE A 109 -5.34 -24.98 -22.08
CA PHE A 109 -5.15 -23.68 -22.73
C PHE A 109 -3.74 -23.12 -22.56
N GLY A 110 -2.87 -23.80 -21.82
CA GLY A 110 -1.51 -23.35 -21.59
C GLY A 110 -0.69 -23.33 -22.88
N SER A 111 0.00 -22.22 -23.14
CA SER A 111 0.96 -22.02 -24.22
C SER A 111 2.32 -21.66 -23.63
N GLU A 112 3.32 -22.41 -23.94
CA GLU A 112 4.67 -22.15 -23.47
C GLU A 112 5.24 -20.85 -24.02
N GLU A 113 4.97 -20.57 -25.28
CA GLU A 113 5.41 -19.36 -25.98
C GLU A 113 4.79 -18.10 -25.35
N ASP A 114 3.46 -18.10 -25.13
CA ASP A 114 2.76 -16.97 -24.52
C ASP A 114 3.17 -16.77 -23.07
N PHE A 115 3.40 -17.86 -22.34
CA PHE A 115 3.87 -17.80 -20.95
C PHE A 115 5.27 -17.20 -20.81
N GLN A 116 6.16 -17.48 -21.76
CA GLN A 116 7.50 -16.88 -21.77
C GLN A 116 7.45 -15.39 -22.18
N ALA A 117 6.53 -15.03 -23.07
CA ALA A 117 6.38 -13.64 -23.52
C ALA A 117 5.80 -12.74 -22.41
N ASP A 118 4.67 -13.12 -21.83
CA ASP A 118 4.01 -12.39 -20.72
C ASP A 118 3.33 -13.38 -19.75
N PRO A 119 4.05 -13.86 -18.73
CA PRO A 119 3.53 -14.88 -17.82
C PRO A 119 2.31 -14.45 -17.01
N LEU A 120 2.24 -13.18 -16.57
CA LEU A 120 1.09 -12.71 -15.79
C LEU A 120 -0.16 -12.66 -16.65
N ARG A 121 -0.04 -12.14 -17.88
CA ARG A 121 -1.15 -12.07 -18.83
C ARG A 121 -1.62 -13.46 -19.23
N HIS A 122 -0.69 -14.33 -19.59
CA HIS A 122 -1.05 -15.68 -20.04
C HIS A 122 -1.74 -16.50 -18.94
N LEU A 123 -1.24 -16.45 -17.70
CA LEU A 123 -1.92 -17.13 -16.58
C LEU A 123 -3.31 -16.57 -16.30
N LEU A 124 -3.49 -15.25 -16.40
CA LEU A 124 -4.81 -14.63 -16.28
C LEU A 124 -5.77 -15.11 -17.39
N ASP A 125 -5.29 -15.17 -18.64
CA ASP A 125 -6.08 -15.61 -19.78
C ASP A 125 -6.47 -17.10 -19.66
N VAL A 126 -5.54 -17.94 -19.22
CA VAL A 126 -5.80 -19.36 -18.92
C VAL A 126 -6.83 -19.50 -17.81
N TYR A 127 -6.65 -18.72 -16.71
CA TYR A 127 -7.59 -18.76 -15.59
C TYR A 127 -8.99 -18.32 -16.00
N ALA A 128 -9.12 -17.23 -16.75
CA ALA A 128 -10.42 -16.73 -17.22
C ALA A 128 -11.13 -17.73 -18.16
N GLN A 129 -10.38 -18.41 -19.03
CA GLN A 129 -10.94 -19.44 -19.91
C GLN A 129 -11.48 -20.64 -19.12
N ILE A 130 -10.70 -21.17 -18.18
CA ILE A 130 -11.14 -22.32 -17.38
C ILE A 130 -12.28 -21.92 -16.41
N GLU A 131 -12.24 -20.73 -15.82
CA GLU A 131 -13.30 -20.24 -14.94
C GLU A 131 -14.65 -20.14 -15.68
N LYS A 132 -14.64 -19.69 -16.92
CA LYS A 132 -15.83 -19.64 -17.78
C LYS A 132 -16.45 -21.03 -17.98
N LEU A 133 -15.62 -22.06 -18.17
CA LEU A 133 -16.09 -23.44 -18.29
C LEU A 133 -16.55 -24.04 -16.97
N PHE A 134 -15.91 -23.62 -15.86
CA PHE A 134 -16.19 -24.10 -14.52
C PHE A 134 -17.46 -23.50 -13.89
N LYS A 135 -17.83 -22.28 -14.27
CA LYS A 135 -18.96 -21.53 -13.70
C LYS A 135 -20.29 -22.29 -13.67
N PRO A 136 -20.71 -23.02 -14.72
CA PRO A 136 -21.94 -23.83 -14.68
C PRO A 136 -21.94 -24.90 -13.60
N GLU A 137 -20.79 -25.59 -13.38
CA GLU A 137 -20.66 -26.59 -12.32
C GLU A 137 -20.75 -25.96 -10.93
N GLN A 138 -20.11 -24.78 -10.75
CA GLN A 138 -20.22 -24.03 -9.51
C GLN A 138 -21.66 -23.60 -9.17
N GLU A 139 -22.39 -23.10 -10.16
CA GLU A 139 -23.77 -22.66 -10.00
C GLU A 139 -24.68 -23.85 -9.66
N ALA A 140 -24.49 -25.00 -10.33
CA ALA A 140 -25.23 -26.22 -10.06
C ALA A 140 -24.96 -26.75 -8.64
N ALA A 141 -23.70 -26.85 -8.23
CA ALA A 141 -23.34 -27.27 -6.88
C ALA A 141 -23.86 -26.31 -5.80
N LYS A 142 -23.81 -24.98 -6.05
CA LYS A 142 -24.35 -23.97 -5.16
C LYS A 142 -25.88 -24.09 -5.02
N LYS A 143 -26.59 -24.36 -6.10
CA LYS A 143 -28.04 -24.56 -6.08
C LYS A 143 -28.42 -25.75 -5.21
N LEU A 144 -27.78 -26.91 -5.40
CA LEU A 144 -28.02 -28.11 -4.58
C LEU A 144 -27.80 -27.84 -3.09
N ARG A 145 -26.68 -27.17 -2.75
CA ARG A 145 -26.38 -26.81 -1.35
C ARG A 145 -27.44 -25.88 -0.74
N ASN A 146 -27.92 -24.89 -1.50
CA ASN A 146 -28.97 -23.99 -1.04
C ASN A 146 -30.31 -24.71 -0.84
N GLU A 147 -30.57 -25.79 -1.60
CA GLU A 147 -31.72 -26.66 -1.47
C GLU A 147 -31.52 -27.79 -0.44
N HIS A 148 -30.41 -27.76 0.33
CA HIS A 148 -30.02 -28.82 1.28
C HIS A 148 -29.91 -30.21 0.65
N GLN A 149 -29.54 -30.27 -0.64
CA GLN A 149 -29.30 -31.49 -1.39
C GLN A 149 -27.82 -31.80 -1.48
N ASP A 150 -27.48 -33.08 -1.69
CA ASP A 150 -26.09 -33.51 -1.83
C ASP A 150 -25.48 -33.02 -3.15
N SER A 151 -24.35 -32.28 -3.07
CA SER A 151 -23.58 -31.78 -4.20
C SER A 151 -22.32 -32.61 -4.49
N SER A 152 -22.10 -33.70 -3.75
CA SER A 152 -20.84 -34.47 -3.81
C SER A 152 -20.56 -35.07 -5.20
N ALA A 153 -21.58 -35.46 -5.94
CA ALA A 153 -21.40 -35.95 -7.31
C ALA A 153 -20.82 -34.88 -8.25
N ILE A 154 -21.32 -33.64 -8.18
CA ILE A 154 -20.78 -32.52 -8.98
C ILE A 154 -19.35 -32.15 -8.51
N GLU A 155 -19.11 -32.21 -7.21
CA GLU A 155 -17.81 -31.84 -6.63
C GLU A 155 -16.71 -32.87 -6.90
N SER A 156 -17.06 -34.12 -7.21
CA SER A 156 -16.13 -35.21 -7.50
C SER A 156 -15.89 -35.47 -8.99
N GLU A 157 -16.68 -34.88 -9.86
CA GLU A 157 -16.58 -35.08 -11.31
C GLU A 157 -16.27 -33.76 -12.05
N GLY A 158 -16.03 -33.84 -13.37
CA GLY A 158 -15.79 -32.70 -14.23
C GLY A 158 -14.59 -31.85 -13.78
N ILE A 159 -14.68 -30.54 -14.03
CA ILE A 159 -13.64 -29.57 -13.67
C ILE A 159 -13.51 -29.45 -12.15
N SER A 160 -14.61 -29.57 -11.41
CA SER A 160 -14.60 -29.62 -9.93
C SER A 160 -13.72 -30.76 -9.42
N GLY A 161 -13.93 -31.96 -9.94
CA GLY A 161 -13.13 -33.14 -9.55
C GLY A 161 -11.66 -33.02 -9.94
N GLU A 162 -11.37 -32.62 -11.18
CA GLU A 162 -9.98 -32.41 -11.65
C GLU A 162 -9.24 -31.38 -10.78
N ARG A 163 -9.86 -30.25 -10.47
CA ARG A 163 -9.34 -29.21 -9.59
C ARG A 163 -9.03 -29.73 -8.19
N ASN A 164 -9.97 -30.47 -7.60
CA ASN A 164 -9.82 -31.02 -6.24
C ASN A 164 -8.71 -32.08 -6.21
N VAL A 165 -8.62 -32.93 -7.23
CA VAL A 165 -7.55 -33.93 -7.36
C VAL A 165 -6.18 -33.26 -7.49
N PHE A 166 -6.05 -32.22 -8.32
CA PHE A 166 -4.79 -31.51 -8.46
C PHE A 166 -4.37 -30.84 -7.15
N PHE A 167 -5.28 -30.13 -6.49
CA PHE A 167 -4.96 -29.48 -5.22
C PHE A 167 -4.61 -30.51 -4.13
N ARG A 168 -5.29 -31.65 -4.09
CA ARG A 168 -4.95 -32.74 -3.19
C ARG A 168 -3.53 -33.26 -3.46
N LYS A 169 -3.14 -33.46 -4.72
CA LYS A 169 -1.78 -33.83 -5.08
C LYS A 169 -0.74 -32.84 -4.58
N MET A 170 -1.01 -31.54 -4.67
CA MET A 170 -0.11 -30.52 -4.12
C MET A 170 0.07 -30.70 -2.60
N GLU A 171 -1.01 -30.90 -1.84
CA GLU A 171 -0.95 -31.09 -0.39
C GLU A 171 -0.29 -32.41 0.02
N ASP A 172 -0.43 -33.46 -0.80
CA ASP A 172 0.24 -34.75 -0.60
C ASP A 172 1.71 -34.75 -1.06
N GLY A 173 2.20 -33.64 -1.62
CA GLY A 173 3.61 -33.51 -2.01
C GLY A 173 3.96 -34.12 -3.35
N ASP A 174 3.00 -34.33 -4.28
CA ASP A 174 3.22 -34.84 -5.63
C ASP A 174 4.25 -34.00 -6.39
N PRO A 175 5.36 -34.56 -6.87
CA PRO A 175 6.45 -33.81 -7.47
C PRO A 175 6.05 -33.03 -8.73
N ASP A 176 5.17 -33.57 -9.56
CA ASP A 176 4.75 -32.93 -10.81
C ASP A 176 3.80 -31.76 -10.53
N ALA A 177 2.87 -31.94 -9.60
CA ALA A 177 1.96 -30.87 -9.17
C ALA A 177 2.74 -29.70 -8.53
N LEU A 178 3.70 -30.01 -7.66
CA LEU A 178 4.56 -29.00 -7.02
C LEU A 178 5.50 -28.33 -8.02
N ALA A 179 6.03 -29.04 -9.01
CA ALA A 179 6.88 -28.46 -10.04
C ALA A 179 6.12 -27.41 -10.88
N LEU A 180 4.87 -27.71 -11.28
CA LEU A 180 4.03 -26.78 -12.04
C LEU A 180 3.68 -25.54 -11.23
N TRP A 181 3.23 -25.72 -9.98
CA TRP A 181 2.94 -24.63 -9.06
C TRP A 181 4.17 -23.73 -8.82
N LYS A 182 5.30 -24.33 -8.50
CA LYS A 182 6.56 -23.62 -8.25
C LYS A 182 6.98 -22.77 -9.45
N ARG A 183 6.86 -23.35 -10.66
CA ARG A 183 7.14 -22.65 -11.91
C ARG A 183 6.29 -21.38 -12.06
N PHE A 184 4.98 -21.45 -11.82
CA PHE A 184 4.10 -20.28 -11.88
C PHE A 184 4.53 -19.22 -10.87
N ARG A 185 4.79 -19.61 -9.63
CA ARG A 185 5.22 -18.70 -8.56
C ARG A 185 6.55 -18.03 -8.86
N GLU A 186 7.56 -18.78 -9.24
CA GLU A 186 8.92 -18.27 -9.48
C GLU A 186 8.99 -17.29 -10.66
N VAL A 187 8.14 -17.43 -11.65
CA VAL A 187 8.09 -16.52 -12.80
C VAL A 187 7.27 -15.26 -12.49
N CYS A 188 6.22 -15.37 -11.67
CA CYS A 188 5.36 -14.23 -11.34
C CYS A 188 6.03 -13.24 -10.37
N ILE A 189 6.78 -13.71 -9.37
CA ILE A 189 7.39 -12.83 -8.34
C ILE A 189 8.30 -11.75 -8.95
N PRO A 190 9.27 -12.06 -9.84
CA PRO A 190 10.08 -11.02 -10.49
C PRO A 190 9.23 -10.00 -11.25
N LYS A 191 8.19 -10.44 -11.97
CA LYS A 191 7.29 -9.55 -12.70
C LYS A 191 6.50 -8.61 -11.79
N TYR A 192 5.99 -9.11 -10.67
CA TYR A 192 5.39 -8.25 -9.66
C TYR A 192 6.41 -7.28 -9.06
N THR A 193 7.64 -7.73 -8.78
CA THR A 193 8.70 -6.88 -8.24
C THR A 193 9.02 -5.71 -9.18
N ASP A 194 9.12 -5.97 -10.49
CA ASP A 194 9.34 -4.95 -11.50
C ASP A 194 8.18 -3.93 -11.56
N LEU A 195 6.93 -4.42 -11.46
CA LEU A 195 5.75 -3.55 -11.46
C LEU A 195 5.65 -2.70 -10.19
N TYR A 196 5.94 -3.26 -9.02
CA TYR A 196 5.97 -2.48 -7.77
C TYR A 196 7.08 -1.45 -7.77
N ALA A 197 8.22 -1.73 -8.41
CA ALA A 197 9.32 -0.77 -8.55
C ALA A 197 8.90 0.51 -9.30
N ARG A 198 7.96 0.44 -10.25
CA ARG A 198 7.37 1.62 -10.93
C ARG A 198 6.60 2.54 -9.97
N LEU A 199 6.09 2.00 -8.85
CA LEU A 199 5.48 2.75 -7.75
C LEU A 199 6.49 3.08 -6.64
N ASN A 200 7.78 2.79 -6.84
CA ASN A 200 8.81 2.86 -5.81
C ASN A 200 8.48 2.05 -4.54
N ILE A 201 7.75 0.94 -4.70
CA ILE A 201 7.38 0.04 -3.61
C ILE A 201 8.28 -1.19 -3.66
N LYS A 202 8.80 -1.58 -2.49
CA LYS A 202 9.61 -2.79 -2.31
C LYS A 202 9.04 -3.61 -1.17
N PHE A 203 9.15 -4.93 -1.32
CA PHE A 203 8.82 -5.87 -0.26
C PHE A 203 10.10 -6.53 0.27
N ASP A 204 10.13 -6.75 1.57
CA ASP A 204 11.23 -7.45 2.25
C ASP A 204 11.01 -8.97 2.18
N ASP A 205 9.75 -9.41 2.09
CA ASP A 205 9.37 -10.81 2.01
C ASP A 205 8.19 -11.03 1.04
N TYR A 206 8.37 -11.96 0.11
CA TYR A 206 7.31 -12.55 -0.72
C TYR A 206 6.95 -13.91 -0.14
N SER A 207 6.08 -13.91 0.85
CA SER A 207 5.50 -15.10 1.46
C SER A 207 4.24 -15.54 0.71
N GLY A 208 3.66 -16.67 1.07
CA GLY A 208 2.42 -17.16 0.46
C GLY A 208 1.67 -18.16 1.34
N GLU A 209 0.45 -18.47 0.93
CA GLU A 209 -0.31 -19.57 1.54
C GLU A 209 0.44 -20.89 1.46
N SER A 210 1.33 -21.04 0.46
CA SER A 210 2.18 -22.21 0.26
C SER A 210 3.24 -22.41 1.34
N ASP A 211 3.66 -21.36 2.02
CA ASP A 211 4.71 -21.41 3.04
C ASP A 211 4.23 -22.04 4.37
N VAL A 212 2.90 -22.19 4.54
CA VAL A 212 2.31 -22.79 5.75
C VAL A 212 2.67 -24.27 5.83
N SER A 213 3.33 -24.67 6.93
CA SER A 213 3.78 -26.03 7.15
C SER A 213 2.66 -26.97 7.58
N ASN A 214 2.78 -28.25 7.22
CA ASN A 214 1.84 -29.28 7.66
C ASN A 214 1.89 -29.50 9.18
N GLU A 215 3.04 -29.26 9.80
CA GLU A 215 3.25 -29.31 11.24
C GLU A 215 2.40 -28.28 11.97
N THR A 216 2.39 -27.03 11.48
CA THR A 216 1.57 -25.97 12.05
C THR A 216 0.08 -26.22 11.83
N VAL A 217 -0.31 -26.77 10.67
CA VAL A 217 -1.69 -27.18 10.40
C VAL A 217 -2.14 -28.23 11.41
N ALA A 218 -1.33 -29.28 11.63
CA ALA A 218 -1.65 -30.34 12.61
C ALA A 218 -1.72 -29.79 14.06
N GLU A 219 -0.83 -28.87 14.42
CA GLU A 219 -0.84 -28.20 15.72
C GLU A 219 -2.16 -27.44 15.95
N VAL A 220 -2.57 -26.62 14.97
CA VAL A 220 -3.81 -25.82 15.04
C VAL A 220 -5.03 -26.74 15.17
N GLU A 221 -5.14 -27.78 14.33
CA GLU A 221 -6.24 -28.73 14.37
C GLU A 221 -6.30 -29.50 15.71
N ALA A 222 -5.15 -29.89 16.25
CA ALA A 222 -5.09 -30.58 17.56
C ALA A 222 -5.59 -29.67 18.69
N ILE A 223 -5.14 -28.41 18.73
CA ILE A 223 -5.58 -27.44 19.75
C ILE A 223 -7.09 -27.18 19.66
N LEU A 224 -7.61 -26.94 18.45
CA LEU A 224 -9.04 -26.67 18.24
C LEU A 224 -9.91 -27.89 18.58
N THR A 225 -9.41 -29.11 18.33
CA THR A 225 -10.05 -30.38 18.72
C THR A 225 -10.08 -30.53 20.24
N GLU A 226 -8.97 -30.31 20.94
CA GLU A 226 -8.87 -30.34 22.40
C GLU A 226 -9.85 -29.34 23.06
N LYS A 227 -10.02 -28.17 22.45
CA LYS A 227 -10.99 -27.15 22.90
C LYS A 227 -12.44 -27.52 22.60
N GLY A 228 -12.72 -28.59 21.85
CA GLY A 228 -14.06 -29.05 21.49
C GLY A 228 -14.82 -28.08 20.56
N VAL A 229 -14.11 -27.30 19.75
CA VAL A 229 -14.68 -26.27 18.85
C VAL A 229 -14.52 -26.63 17.37
N TYR A 230 -13.80 -27.70 17.07
CA TYR A 230 -13.52 -28.22 15.73
C TYR A 230 -14.31 -29.51 15.52
N GLU A 231 -15.25 -29.51 14.61
CA GLU A 231 -16.23 -30.58 14.44
C GLU A 231 -16.38 -30.99 12.99
N GLU A 232 -16.65 -32.26 12.78
CA GLU A 232 -17.03 -32.76 11.47
C GLU A 232 -18.50 -32.47 11.20
N ILE A 233 -18.78 -31.79 10.09
CA ILE A 233 -20.11 -31.45 9.60
C ILE A 233 -20.21 -31.87 8.14
N ASP A 234 -21.04 -32.84 7.83
CA ASP A 234 -21.24 -33.36 6.47
C ASP A 234 -19.92 -33.78 5.75
N GLY A 235 -18.99 -34.36 6.46
CA GLY A 235 -17.70 -34.80 5.94
C GLY A 235 -16.65 -33.70 5.75
N ALA A 236 -16.95 -32.45 6.11
CA ALA A 236 -16.01 -31.36 6.21
C ALA A 236 -15.75 -31.02 7.68
N TRP A 237 -14.58 -30.51 7.98
CA TRP A 237 -14.25 -30.07 9.34
C TRP A 237 -14.41 -28.56 9.45
N ALA A 238 -15.17 -28.11 10.45
CA ALA A 238 -15.53 -26.71 10.62
C ALA A 238 -15.31 -26.23 12.06
N LEU A 239 -15.11 -24.91 12.18
CA LEU A 239 -15.11 -24.17 13.45
C LEU A 239 -16.45 -23.45 13.60
N ASP A 240 -17.24 -23.83 14.62
CA ASP A 240 -18.52 -23.20 14.92
C ASP A 240 -18.37 -22.11 15.99
N PHE A 241 -18.25 -20.87 15.55
CA PHE A 241 -18.12 -19.70 16.43
C PHE A 241 -19.36 -19.42 17.28
N LYS A 242 -20.54 -19.95 16.91
CA LYS A 242 -21.78 -19.81 17.71
C LYS A 242 -21.65 -20.53 19.04
N LYS A 243 -21.05 -21.73 19.02
CA LYS A 243 -20.80 -22.53 20.25
C LYS A 243 -19.79 -21.85 21.17
N CYS A 244 -18.97 -20.95 20.64
CA CYS A 244 -17.95 -20.22 21.39
C CYS A 244 -18.41 -18.81 21.84
N GLY A 245 -19.70 -18.54 21.86
CA GLY A 245 -20.26 -17.25 22.28
C GLY A 245 -20.09 -16.11 21.26
N SER A 246 -19.69 -16.41 20.03
CA SER A 246 -19.44 -15.42 18.96
C SER A 246 -20.38 -15.67 17.75
N GLY A 247 -21.70 -15.76 18.02
CA GLY A 247 -22.70 -16.14 17.02
C GLY A 247 -22.73 -15.29 15.74
N GLY A 248 -22.29 -14.04 15.80
CA GLY A 248 -22.18 -13.17 14.63
C GLY A 248 -21.13 -13.61 13.61
N LEU A 249 -20.17 -14.47 13.98
CA LEU A 249 -19.13 -14.99 13.09
C LEU A 249 -19.53 -16.25 12.32
N GLY A 250 -20.66 -16.89 12.69
CA GLY A 250 -21.19 -18.06 11.99
C GLY A 250 -20.38 -19.33 12.23
N SER A 251 -20.27 -20.16 11.18
CA SER A 251 -19.44 -21.36 11.12
C SER A 251 -18.59 -21.33 9.85
N SER A 252 -17.35 -21.79 9.93
CA SER A 252 -16.41 -21.77 8.80
C SER A 252 -15.68 -23.08 8.65
N ILE A 253 -15.61 -23.55 7.41
CA ILE A 253 -14.86 -24.75 7.04
C ILE A 253 -13.37 -24.47 7.17
N LEU A 254 -12.66 -25.33 7.89
CA LEU A 254 -11.20 -25.34 7.99
C LEU A 254 -10.59 -26.41 7.08
N ARG A 255 -11.26 -27.57 6.95
CA ARG A 255 -10.85 -28.66 6.06
C ARG A 255 -12.04 -29.13 5.22
N TYR A 256 -11.86 -29.17 3.93
CA TYR A 256 -12.91 -29.58 2.99
C TYR A 256 -13.14 -31.11 3.02
N ARG A 257 -14.26 -31.58 2.45
CA ARG A 257 -14.55 -33.02 2.27
C ARG A 257 -13.46 -33.79 1.51
N SER A 258 -12.76 -33.11 0.61
CA SER A 258 -11.59 -33.64 -0.09
C SER A 258 -10.40 -33.91 0.82
N GLY A 259 -10.47 -33.51 2.09
CA GLY A 259 -9.36 -33.58 3.04
C GLY A 259 -8.34 -32.43 2.87
N THR A 260 -8.56 -31.49 1.94
CA THR A 260 -7.67 -30.35 1.73
C THR A 260 -7.98 -29.17 2.66
N THR A 261 -6.97 -28.35 2.95
CA THR A 261 -7.07 -27.20 3.83
C THR A 261 -7.86 -26.05 3.19
N SER A 262 -8.58 -25.27 4.02
CA SER A 262 -9.18 -24.01 3.58
C SER A 262 -8.20 -22.85 3.75
N TYR A 263 -8.47 -21.72 3.07
CA TYR A 263 -7.69 -20.50 3.25
C TYR A 263 -7.75 -19.97 4.70
N LEU A 264 -8.89 -20.12 5.42
CA LEU A 264 -9.01 -19.70 6.81
C LEU A 264 -8.05 -20.49 7.74
N LEU A 265 -7.95 -21.80 7.55
CA LEU A 265 -7.00 -22.63 8.32
C LEU A 265 -5.56 -22.19 8.05
N ARG A 266 -5.21 -21.98 6.78
CA ARG A 266 -3.88 -21.53 6.40
C ARG A 266 -3.55 -20.15 6.94
N ASP A 267 -4.50 -19.22 6.93
CA ASP A 267 -4.28 -17.88 7.50
C ASP A 267 -4.08 -17.92 9.01
N ILE A 268 -4.83 -18.76 9.75
CA ILE A 268 -4.60 -18.97 11.20
C ILE A 268 -3.17 -19.50 11.42
N CYS A 269 -2.76 -20.50 10.67
CA CYS A 269 -1.41 -21.08 10.75
C CYS A 269 -0.33 -20.04 10.39
N ALA A 270 -0.54 -19.26 9.32
CA ALA A 270 0.38 -18.22 8.88
C ALA A 270 0.63 -17.16 9.96
N VAL A 271 -0.39 -16.77 10.75
CA VAL A 271 -0.20 -15.85 11.89
C VAL A 271 0.77 -16.42 12.92
N LEU A 272 0.64 -17.71 13.27
CA LEU A 272 1.52 -18.37 14.24
C LEU A 272 2.96 -18.45 13.73
N GLU A 273 3.15 -18.86 12.48
CA GLU A 273 4.47 -18.95 11.86
C GLU A 273 5.16 -17.60 11.74
N ARG A 274 4.42 -16.56 11.36
CA ARG A 274 4.92 -15.18 11.31
C ARG A 274 5.32 -14.68 12.70
N SER A 275 4.51 -14.97 13.72
CA SER A 275 4.85 -14.65 15.10
C SER A 275 6.18 -15.27 15.53
N ARG A 276 6.42 -16.52 15.15
CA ARG A 276 7.69 -17.24 15.40
C ARG A 276 8.85 -16.68 14.58
N LYS A 277 8.63 -16.44 13.28
CA LYS A 277 9.66 -15.97 12.32
C LYS A 277 10.14 -14.56 12.65
N TYR A 278 9.21 -13.61 12.89
CA TYR A 278 9.56 -12.19 13.00
C TYR A 278 9.64 -11.69 14.43
N SER A 279 9.01 -12.37 15.40
CA SER A 279 8.92 -11.91 16.79
C SER A 279 8.48 -10.45 16.88
N PHE A 280 7.43 -10.09 16.13
CA PHE A 280 6.95 -8.72 15.99
C PHE A 280 6.26 -8.20 17.27
N ASP A 281 6.31 -6.89 17.45
CA ASP A 281 5.54 -6.17 18.46
C ASP A 281 4.16 -5.76 17.95
N LYS A 282 4.01 -5.64 16.60
CA LYS A 282 2.74 -5.35 15.93
C LYS A 282 2.71 -5.98 14.53
N MET A 283 1.53 -6.40 14.09
CA MET A 283 1.29 -6.82 12.72
C MET A 283 0.02 -6.17 12.18
N ILE A 284 0.13 -5.58 11.00
CA ILE A 284 -0.98 -4.92 10.29
C ILE A 284 -1.28 -5.66 9.00
N TYR A 285 -2.56 -5.98 8.81
CA TYR A 285 -3.12 -6.51 7.57
C TYR A 285 -3.87 -5.41 6.84
N VAL A 286 -3.37 -4.97 5.68
CA VAL A 286 -4.01 -3.92 4.87
C VAL A 286 -4.87 -4.57 3.81
N VAL A 287 -6.12 -4.85 4.15
CA VAL A 287 -7.03 -5.65 3.33
C VAL A 287 -8.42 -5.00 3.24
N SER A 288 -9.10 -5.19 2.12
CA SER A 288 -10.44 -4.64 1.87
C SER A 288 -11.43 -4.96 2.99
N ALA A 289 -12.33 -4.02 3.29
CA ALA A 289 -13.41 -4.19 4.26
C ALA A 289 -14.33 -5.40 3.98
N LYS A 290 -14.33 -5.94 2.76
CA LYS A 290 -15.01 -7.20 2.43
C LYS A 290 -14.50 -8.39 3.25
N GLN A 291 -13.28 -8.32 3.77
CA GLN A 291 -12.63 -9.37 4.57
C GLN A 291 -12.76 -9.15 6.09
N ASN A 292 -13.55 -8.16 6.54
CA ASN A 292 -13.72 -7.88 7.98
C ASN A 292 -14.15 -9.12 8.77
N GLN A 293 -15.10 -9.90 8.24
CA GLN A 293 -15.58 -11.12 8.90
C GLN A 293 -14.49 -12.20 8.97
N HIS A 294 -13.73 -12.35 7.90
CA HIS A 294 -12.63 -13.31 7.83
C HIS A 294 -11.55 -13.01 8.88
N PHE A 295 -11.08 -11.75 8.98
CA PHE A 295 -10.12 -11.38 10.02
C PHE A 295 -10.69 -11.51 11.44
N ALA A 296 -11.95 -11.17 11.64
CA ALA A 296 -12.60 -11.41 12.92
C ALA A 296 -12.65 -12.90 13.28
N GLN A 297 -12.81 -13.80 12.31
CA GLN A 297 -12.75 -15.25 12.51
C GLN A 297 -11.33 -15.73 12.84
N ILE A 298 -10.29 -15.22 12.15
CA ILE A 298 -8.87 -15.52 12.44
C ILE A 298 -8.54 -15.13 13.89
N PHE A 299 -8.84 -13.88 14.27
CA PHE A 299 -8.52 -13.37 15.60
C PHE A 299 -9.26 -14.16 16.70
N LYS A 300 -10.54 -14.48 16.44
CA LYS A 300 -11.32 -15.29 17.38
C LYS A 300 -10.79 -16.73 17.50
N ALA A 301 -10.37 -17.35 16.41
CA ALA A 301 -9.76 -18.67 16.44
C ALA A 301 -8.47 -18.68 17.28
N LEU A 302 -7.61 -17.68 17.11
CA LEU A 302 -6.40 -17.51 17.92
C LEU A 302 -6.70 -17.29 19.41
N GLU A 303 -7.72 -16.50 19.76
CA GLU A 303 -8.19 -16.35 21.14
C GLU A 303 -8.64 -17.70 21.74
N LEU A 304 -9.44 -18.48 20.99
CA LEU A 304 -9.91 -19.80 21.41
C LEU A 304 -8.74 -20.78 21.63
N MET A 305 -7.69 -20.64 20.86
CA MET A 305 -6.44 -21.40 21.02
C MET A 305 -5.60 -20.96 22.21
N GLY A 306 -5.92 -19.83 22.85
CA GLY A 306 -5.19 -19.31 24.02
C GLY A 306 -4.12 -18.28 23.66
N HIS A 307 -4.09 -17.78 22.44
CA HIS A 307 -3.11 -16.79 21.95
C HIS A 307 -3.60 -15.33 22.05
N SER A 308 -4.28 -14.96 23.15
CA SER A 308 -4.82 -13.60 23.34
C SER A 308 -3.74 -12.52 23.27
N ASP A 309 -2.56 -12.76 23.85
CA ASP A 309 -1.44 -11.82 23.80
C ASP A 309 -0.93 -11.57 22.35
N LEU A 310 -1.08 -12.59 21.48
CA LEU A 310 -0.76 -12.42 20.05
C LEU A 310 -1.83 -11.60 19.37
N VAL A 311 -3.11 -11.84 19.65
CA VAL A 311 -4.22 -11.10 19.03
C VAL A 311 -4.14 -9.61 19.32
N GLU A 312 -3.70 -9.19 20.53
CA GLU A 312 -3.49 -7.78 20.87
C GLU A 312 -2.47 -7.07 19.98
N LYS A 313 -1.58 -7.82 19.34
CA LYS A 313 -0.57 -7.29 18.40
C LYS A 313 -1.07 -7.21 16.95
N LEU A 314 -2.22 -7.79 16.64
CA LEU A 314 -2.76 -7.87 15.28
C LEU A 314 -3.76 -6.75 15.02
N GLU A 315 -3.70 -6.16 13.84
CA GLU A 315 -4.65 -5.13 13.41
C GLU A 315 -5.04 -5.33 11.94
N HIS A 316 -6.35 -5.39 11.68
CA HIS A 316 -6.88 -5.32 10.31
C HIS A 316 -7.22 -3.87 9.96
N VAL A 317 -6.40 -3.27 9.12
CA VAL A 317 -6.60 -1.92 8.58
C VAL A 317 -7.40 -2.02 7.29
N SER A 318 -8.72 -1.94 7.42
CA SER A 318 -9.63 -2.05 6.29
C SER A 318 -9.78 -0.73 5.52
N PHE A 319 -10.17 -0.82 4.24
CA PHE A 319 -10.39 0.32 3.36
C PHE A 319 -11.63 0.13 2.47
N GLY A 320 -12.16 1.25 1.97
CA GLY A 320 -13.34 1.27 1.10
C GLY A 320 -13.04 0.80 -0.33
N LYS A 321 -14.12 0.58 -1.10
CA LYS A 321 -14.06 0.04 -2.47
C LYS A 321 -13.44 1.05 -3.44
N VAL A 322 -12.62 0.56 -4.38
CA VAL A 322 -12.16 1.32 -5.56
C VAL A 322 -13.08 1.04 -6.75
N GLN A 323 -13.37 2.09 -7.51
CA GLN A 323 -14.13 2.07 -8.75
C GLN A 323 -13.38 2.85 -9.83
N GLY A 324 -13.79 2.73 -11.09
CA GLY A 324 -13.19 3.50 -12.20
C GLY A 324 -11.98 2.84 -12.85
N LEU A 325 -11.50 1.72 -12.33
CA LEU A 325 -10.50 0.89 -13.01
C LEU A 325 -11.20 -0.11 -13.91
N SER A 326 -10.74 -0.21 -15.15
CA SER A 326 -11.26 -1.16 -16.14
C SER A 326 -10.12 -1.84 -16.89
N ALA A 327 -10.32 -3.10 -17.22
CA ALA A 327 -9.42 -3.83 -18.09
C ALA A 327 -9.44 -3.24 -19.52
N LYS A 328 -8.35 -3.45 -20.26
CA LYS A 328 -8.29 -3.10 -21.69
C LYS A 328 -9.38 -3.87 -22.44
N GLU A 329 -9.96 -3.25 -23.47
CA GLU A 329 -10.96 -3.90 -24.32
C GLU A 329 -10.35 -5.18 -24.94
N GLY A 330 -11.10 -6.29 -24.83
CA GLY A 330 -10.66 -7.60 -25.32
C GLY A 330 -9.69 -8.36 -24.41
N SER A 331 -9.28 -7.81 -23.23
CA SER A 331 -8.48 -8.54 -22.26
C SER A 331 -9.33 -9.34 -21.27
N SER A 332 -8.77 -10.43 -20.74
CA SER A 332 -9.46 -11.32 -19.78
C SER A 332 -9.59 -10.73 -18.37
N GLY A 333 -8.97 -9.58 -18.10
CA GLY A 333 -9.01 -8.91 -16.81
C GLY A 333 -7.91 -7.85 -16.68
N LEU A 334 -7.87 -7.18 -15.53
CA LEU A 334 -6.97 -6.08 -15.22
C LEU A 334 -5.70 -6.59 -14.54
N LEU A 335 -4.55 -6.10 -14.97
CA LEU A 335 -3.26 -6.30 -14.32
C LEU A 335 -2.70 -4.95 -13.81
N LEU A 336 -1.81 -4.99 -12.81
CA LEU A 336 -1.12 -3.80 -12.31
C LEU A 336 -0.40 -3.05 -13.45
N GLY A 337 0.26 -3.78 -14.35
CA GLY A 337 0.91 -3.19 -15.52
C GLY A 337 -0.03 -2.36 -16.39
N ASP A 338 -1.27 -2.86 -16.63
CA ASP A 338 -2.27 -2.12 -17.41
C ASP A 338 -2.66 -0.79 -16.77
N ILE A 339 -2.76 -0.76 -15.44
CA ILE A 339 -3.09 0.47 -14.69
C ILE A 339 -1.94 1.47 -14.84
N LEU A 340 -0.71 1.03 -14.62
CA LEU A 340 0.48 1.87 -14.71
C LEU A 340 0.70 2.42 -16.12
N ASP A 341 0.50 1.60 -17.16
CA ASP A 341 0.62 1.99 -18.55
C ASP A 341 -0.45 3.02 -18.96
N GLN A 342 -1.67 2.89 -18.43
CA GLN A 342 -2.72 3.90 -18.63
C GLN A 342 -2.33 5.23 -17.98
N CYS A 343 -1.79 5.21 -16.75
CA CYS A 343 -1.31 6.41 -16.07
C CYS A 343 -0.16 7.06 -16.84
N GLN A 344 0.87 6.29 -17.23
CA GLN A 344 2.00 6.76 -18.03
C GLN A 344 1.53 7.40 -19.32
N SER A 345 0.61 6.74 -20.04
CA SER A 345 0.10 7.26 -21.32
C SER A 345 -0.68 8.57 -21.16
N ALA A 346 -1.41 8.73 -20.06
CA ALA A 346 -2.14 9.96 -19.76
C ALA A 346 -1.17 11.12 -19.45
N ILE A 347 -0.15 10.87 -18.64
CA ILE A 347 0.89 11.87 -18.34
C ILE A 347 1.70 12.21 -19.60
N SER A 348 2.08 11.23 -20.41
CA SER A 348 2.82 11.49 -21.65
C SER A 348 2.05 12.43 -22.57
N ARG A 349 0.73 12.27 -22.68
CA ARG A 349 -0.14 13.19 -23.42
C ARG A 349 -0.20 14.59 -22.79
N LEU A 350 -0.28 14.69 -21.47
CA LEU A 350 -0.26 15.97 -20.78
C LEU A 350 1.04 16.74 -21.08
N LEU A 351 2.19 16.09 -20.99
CA LEU A 351 3.50 16.69 -21.31
C LEU A 351 3.60 17.16 -22.77
N GLU A 352 2.81 16.57 -23.69
CA GLU A 352 2.73 17.01 -25.10
C GLU A 352 1.85 18.23 -25.31
N VAL A 353 0.66 18.22 -24.70
CA VAL A 353 -0.36 19.23 -24.98
C VAL A 353 -0.20 20.49 -24.15
N ASP A 354 0.47 20.40 -23.01
CA ASP A 354 0.67 21.51 -22.07
C ASP A 354 2.15 21.69 -21.68
N PRO A 355 3.05 21.95 -22.66
CA PRO A 355 4.47 22.10 -22.37
C PRO A 355 4.80 23.35 -21.53
N ALA A 356 3.94 24.37 -21.54
CA ALA A 356 4.14 25.59 -20.77
C ALA A 356 3.98 25.36 -19.27
N ASN A 357 2.95 24.61 -18.86
CA ASN A 357 2.68 24.29 -17.46
C ASN A 357 3.41 23.03 -16.98
N THR A 358 4.18 22.37 -17.84
CA THR A 358 4.97 21.18 -17.51
C THR A 358 6.46 21.39 -17.82
N GLN A 359 6.91 22.65 -17.84
CA GLN A 359 8.27 23.02 -18.25
C GLN A 359 9.35 22.29 -17.43
N GLU A 360 9.14 22.10 -16.14
CA GLU A 360 10.08 21.42 -15.24
C GLU A 360 10.31 19.94 -15.60
N PHE A 361 9.43 19.35 -16.41
CA PHE A 361 9.47 17.94 -16.81
C PHE A 361 9.86 17.73 -18.29
N GLN A 362 10.19 18.79 -19.01
CA GLN A 362 10.55 18.69 -20.45
C GLN A 362 11.98 18.20 -20.69
N GLY A 363 12.80 18.10 -19.64
CA GLY A 363 14.14 17.53 -19.70
C GLY A 363 14.17 16.03 -19.51
N GLY A 364 15.07 15.33 -20.20
CA GLY A 364 15.33 13.92 -19.99
C GLY A 364 14.50 12.93 -20.83
N ASP A 365 14.52 11.65 -20.42
CA ASP A 365 13.75 10.58 -21.08
C ASP A 365 12.27 10.72 -20.74
N ARG A 366 11.48 11.12 -21.73
CA ARG A 366 10.04 11.35 -21.58
C ARG A 366 9.28 10.14 -21.08
N LEU A 367 9.63 8.92 -21.51
CA LEU A 367 8.95 7.71 -21.06
C LEU A 367 9.20 7.48 -19.57
N ARG A 368 10.43 7.68 -19.13
CA ARG A 368 10.81 7.55 -17.72
C ARG A 368 10.13 8.62 -16.86
N VAL A 369 10.10 9.87 -17.33
CA VAL A 369 9.43 10.98 -16.62
C VAL A 369 7.92 10.72 -16.51
N SER A 370 7.26 10.34 -17.61
CA SER A 370 5.82 10.07 -17.60
C SER A 370 5.45 8.85 -16.76
N ASP A 371 6.31 7.83 -16.68
CA ASP A 371 6.08 6.67 -15.82
C ASP A 371 6.17 7.06 -14.34
N ALA A 372 7.21 7.77 -13.94
CA ALA A 372 7.39 8.23 -12.56
C ALA A 372 6.24 9.16 -12.11
N LEU A 373 5.93 10.18 -12.91
CA LEU A 373 4.80 11.08 -12.62
C LEU A 373 3.45 10.35 -12.61
N GLY A 374 3.28 9.35 -13.48
CA GLY A 374 2.08 8.51 -13.51
C GLY A 374 1.88 7.75 -12.21
N GLY A 375 2.94 7.13 -11.69
CA GLY A 375 2.92 6.42 -10.41
C GLY A 375 2.66 7.36 -9.22
N ILE A 376 3.37 8.49 -9.16
CA ILE A 376 3.18 9.51 -8.11
C ILE A 376 1.74 10.04 -8.12
N SER A 377 1.20 10.37 -9.30
CA SER A 377 -0.15 10.93 -9.43
C SER A 377 -1.24 9.92 -9.07
N LEU A 378 -1.06 8.65 -9.45
CA LEU A 378 -1.93 7.55 -9.07
C LEU A 378 -1.99 7.39 -7.54
N MET A 379 -0.83 7.32 -6.90
CA MET A 379 -0.72 7.18 -5.45
C MET A 379 -1.27 8.40 -4.73
N ALA A 380 -0.94 9.62 -5.18
CA ALA A 380 -1.41 10.85 -4.57
C ALA A 380 -2.95 10.99 -4.64
N GLN A 381 -3.57 10.55 -5.74
CA GLN A 381 -5.03 10.57 -5.88
C GLN A 381 -5.71 9.65 -4.85
N ASP A 382 -5.24 8.42 -4.66
CA ASP A 382 -5.80 7.50 -3.64
C ASP A 382 -5.54 8.01 -2.22
N LEU A 383 -4.29 8.38 -1.91
CA LEU A 383 -3.87 8.79 -0.57
C LEU A 383 -4.48 10.13 -0.12
N SER A 384 -5.00 10.94 -1.04
CA SER A 384 -5.77 12.16 -0.73
C SER A 384 -7.16 11.86 -0.19
N MET A 385 -7.65 10.65 -0.38
CA MET A 385 -8.97 10.23 0.07
C MET A 385 -8.92 9.61 1.47
N ARG A 386 -10.03 9.72 2.22
CA ARG A 386 -10.15 8.99 3.48
C ARG A 386 -10.15 7.49 3.23
N ARG A 387 -9.35 6.76 3.99
CA ARG A 387 -9.16 5.30 3.85
C ARG A 387 -10.48 4.51 3.88
N GLY A 388 -11.37 4.81 4.82
CA GLY A 388 -12.67 4.13 4.95
C GLY A 388 -13.70 4.47 3.87
N GLY A 389 -13.48 5.54 3.08
CA GLY A 389 -14.38 5.96 2.01
C GLY A 389 -14.19 5.15 0.72
N ASN A 390 -15.27 5.04 -0.07
CA ASN A 390 -15.13 4.54 -1.44
C ASN A 390 -14.39 5.56 -2.29
N PHE A 391 -13.60 5.08 -3.22
CA PHE A 391 -12.75 5.89 -4.09
C PHE A 391 -13.08 5.64 -5.55
N GLN A 392 -13.29 6.72 -6.29
CA GLN A 392 -13.44 6.71 -7.74
C GLN A 392 -12.11 7.12 -8.37
N PHE A 393 -11.40 6.18 -8.97
CA PHE A 393 -10.21 6.48 -9.75
C PHE A 393 -10.60 7.22 -11.04
N ASP A 394 -9.91 8.32 -11.31
CA ASP A 394 -10.18 9.19 -12.45
C ASP A 394 -8.86 9.65 -13.08
N ILE A 395 -8.51 9.06 -14.21
CA ILE A 395 -7.27 9.35 -14.93
C ILE A 395 -7.21 10.82 -15.38
N ALA A 396 -8.34 11.41 -15.80
CA ALA A 396 -8.36 12.78 -16.25
C ALA A 396 -8.06 13.77 -15.12
N LYS A 397 -8.60 13.50 -13.92
CA LYS A 397 -8.28 14.30 -12.72
C LYS A 397 -6.88 14.06 -12.18
N MET A 398 -6.31 12.90 -12.41
CA MET A 398 -4.94 12.58 -12.01
C MET A 398 -3.92 13.27 -12.93
N ALA A 399 -4.19 13.28 -14.23
CA ALA A 399 -3.29 13.80 -15.27
C ALA A 399 -3.63 15.27 -15.62
N THR A 400 -3.53 16.17 -14.62
CA THR A 400 -3.69 17.61 -14.78
C THR A 400 -2.71 18.37 -13.89
N THR A 401 -2.29 19.55 -14.35
CA THR A 401 -1.48 20.51 -13.58
C THR A 401 -2.32 21.33 -12.60
N GLU A 402 -3.65 21.30 -12.74
CA GLU A 402 -4.55 22.07 -11.89
C GLU A 402 -5.00 21.29 -10.66
N GLY A 403 -5.08 21.97 -9.52
CA GLY A 403 -5.63 21.45 -8.27
C GLY A 403 -4.67 20.54 -7.50
N TRP A 404 -5.20 19.73 -6.60
CA TRP A 404 -4.45 18.89 -5.68
C TRP A 404 -4.08 17.56 -6.35
N THR A 405 -2.99 17.56 -7.11
CA THR A 405 -2.49 16.40 -7.86
C THR A 405 -1.05 16.06 -7.50
N GLY A 406 -0.61 14.83 -7.82
CA GLY A 406 0.78 14.45 -7.68
C GLY A 406 1.71 15.30 -8.54
N ILE A 407 1.22 15.76 -9.70
CA ILE A 407 1.95 16.66 -10.59
C ILE A 407 2.22 18.01 -9.94
N ALA A 408 1.22 18.60 -9.27
CA ALA A 408 1.37 19.88 -8.57
C ALA A 408 2.42 19.82 -7.44
N LEU A 409 2.50 18.70 -6.72
CA LEU A 409 3.55 18.47 -5.72
C LEU A 409 4.93 18.41 -6.35
N GLU A 410 5.09 17.61 -7.40
CA GLU A 410 6.36 17.45 -8.13
C GLU A 410 6.80 18.73 -8.80
N GLU A 411 5.90 19.45 -9.44
CA GLU A 411 6.19 20.73 -10.08
C GLU A 411 6.71 21.76 -9.08
N SER A 412 6.03 21.87 -7.92
CA SER A 412 6.47 22.78 -6.85
C SER A 412 7.84 22.39 -6.30
N TYR A 413 8.09 21.08 -6.11
CA TYR A 413 9.39 20.58 -5.68
C TYR A 413 10.49 20.86 -6.69
N ALA A 414 10.23 20.65 -7.98
CA ALA A 414 11.17 20.91 -9.07
C ALA A 414 11.47 22.41 -9.21
N LYS A 415 10.45 23.28 -9.19
CA LYS A 415 10.61 24.75 -9.20
C LYS A 415 11.45 25.25 -8.03
N LEU A 416 11.23 24.72 -6.82
CA LEU A 416 12.06 25.05 -5.66
C LEU A 416 13.52 24.60 -5.86
N SER A 417 13.73 23.41 -6.42
CA SER A 417 15.07 22.91 -6.70
C SER A 417 15.81 23.78 -7.73
N THR A 418 15.11 24.22 -8.77
CA THR A 418 15.64 25.15 -9.78
C THR A 418 15.97 26.52 -9.14
N LYS A 419 15.08 27.10 -8.33
CA LYS A 419 15.32 28.39 -7.65
C LYS A 419 16.53 28.32 -6.69
N LEU A 420 16.74 27.19 -6.03
CA LEU A 420 17.89 26.99 -5.15
C LEU A 420 19.22 26.80 -5.91
N ASN A 421 19.18 26.36 -7.17
CA ASN A 421 20.33 26.19 -8.07
C ASN A 421 21.55 25.54 -7.37
N GLY A 422 21.30 24.52 -6.51
CA GLY A 422 22.36 23.84 -5.77
C GLY A 422 22.98 24.65 -4.61
N ALA A 423 22.42 25.83 -4.25
CA ALA A 423 22.89 26.61 -3.13
C ALA A 423 22.73 25.81 -1.83
N ALA A 424 23.85 25.55 -1.16
CA ALA A 424 23.89 25.03 0.20
C ALA A 424 23.94 26.22 1.15
N ILE A 425 23.03 26.30 2.10
CA ILE A 425 22.97 27.37 3.11
C ILE A 425 23.56 26.83 4.40
N ASP A 426 24.59 27.48 4.92
CA ASP A 426 25.16 27.15 6.22
C ASP A 426 24.26 27.76 7.33
N ARG A 427 24.01 26.95 8.37
CA ARG A 427 23.28 27.36 9.56
C ARG A 427 23.88 28.63 10.20
N HIS A 428 25.20 28.74 10.25
CA HIS A 428 25.88 29.88 10.87
C HIS A 428 25.61 31.20 10.13
N GLU A 429 25.38 31.16 8.82
CA GLU A 429 25.01 32.33 8.03
C GLU A 429 23.61 32.82 8.38
N LEU A 430 22.73 31.92 8.83
CA LEU A 430 21.35 32.24 9.19
C LEU A 430 21.21 32.97 10.53
N GLU A 431 22.20 32.91 11.41
CA GLU A 431 22.16 33.59 12.71
C GLU A 431 22.20 35.13 12.57
N SER A 432 22.86 35.63 11.51
CA SER A 432 22.98 37.05 11.21
C SER A 432 22.05 37.54 10.10
N THR A 433 21.17 36.67 9.58
CA THR A 433 20.31 36.98 8.45
C THR A 433 19.19 37.96 8.83
N ASP A 434 18.91 38.87 7.91
CA ASP A 434 17.77 39.82 8.03
C ASP A 434 16.49 39.16 7.51
N TYR A 435 15.58 38.85 8.44
CA TYR A 435 14.26 38.30 8.16
C TYR A 435 13.15 39.34 7.99
N SER A 436 13.47 40.62 7.89
CA SER A 436 12.48 41.70 7.71
C SER A 436 11.67 41.57 6.42
N LEU A 437 12.22 40.84 5.43
CA LEU A 437 11.51 40.45 4.20
C LEU A 437 10.13 39.87 4.45
N PHE A 438 9.91 39.20 5.56
CA PHE A 438 8.66 38.50 5.87
C PHE A 438 7.66 39.35 6.65
N GLU A 439 8.01 40.58 7.07
CA GLU A 439 7.25 41.35 8.06
C GLU A 439 5.87 41.78 7.55
N GLU A 440 5.76 42.18 6.29
CA GLU A 440 4.51 42.71 5.71
C GLU A 440 3.90 41.77 4.65
N LYS A 441 4.46 40.54 4.48
CA LYS A 441 4.05 39.60 3.45
C LYS A 441 3.24 38.43 4.03
N GLN A 442 1.93 38.46 3.84
CA GLN A 442 1.00 37.50 4.41
C GLN A 442 1.23 36.07 3.83
N ALA A 443 1.51 35.96 2.53
CA ALA A 443 1.72 34.67 1.87
C ALA A 443 2.90 33.89 2.50
N TYR A 444 4.03 34.57 2.75
CA TYR A 444 5.17 33.94 3.44
C TYR A 444 4.82 33.50 4.86
N THR A 445 4.05 34.35 5.59
CA THR A 445 3.60 34.04 6.97
C THR A 445 2.76 32.77 6.99
N ASP A 446 1.87 32.59 6.02
CA ASP A 446 0.98 31.45 5.95
C ASP A 446 1.76 30.16 5.64
N VAL A 447 2.74 30.21 4.74
CA VAL A 447 3.65 29.08 4.50
C VAL A 447 4.43 28.73 5.77
N LEU A 448 5.06 29.70 6.44
CA LEU A 448 5.81 29.45 7.68
C LEU A 448 4.96 28.77 8.75
N ARG A 449 3.69 29.17 8.90
CA ARG A 449 2.75 28.52 9.83
C ARG A 449 2.44 27.08 9.44
N LEU A 450 2.32 26.80 8.14
CA LEU A 450 2.10 25.42 7.65
C LEU A 450 3.33 24.55 7.89
N LEU A 451 4.55 25.08 7.64
CA LEU A 451 5.79 24.37 7.94
C LEU A 451 5.89 24.01 9.43
N ALA A 452 5.52 24.94 10.33
CA ALA A 452 5.54 24.69 11.77
C ALA A 452 4.52 23.63 12.23
N GLN A 453 3.44 23.41 11.49
CA GLN A 453 2.42 22.39 11.81
C GLN A 453 2.86 20.96 11.41
N PHE A 454 3.80 20.82 10.48
CA PHE A 454 4.16 19.54 9.87
C PHE A 454 4.48 18.44 10.90
N PRO A 455 5.37 18.64 11.90
CA PRO A 455 5.69 17.57 12.87
C PRO A 455 4.47 17.11 13.67
N GLY A 456 3.60 18.05 14.05
CA GLY A 456 2.37 17.73 14.80
C GLY A 456 1.37 16.93 13.98
N ILE A 457 1.24 17.24 12.70
CA ILE A 457 0.34 16.53 11.77
C ILE A 457 0.86 15.12 11.52
N VAL A 458 2.14 14.95 11.26
CA VAL A 458 2.75 13.62 11.08
C VAL A 458 2.52 12.75 12.32
N LYS A 459 2.83 13.25 13.50
CA LYS A 459 2.60 12.53 14.76
C LYS A 459 1.14 12.15 14.98
N SER A 460 0.21 13.05 14.66
CA SER A 460 -1.23 12.78 14.80
C SER A 460 -1.76 11.77 13.78
N SER A 461 -1.07 11.55 12.67
CA SER A 461 -1.47 10.60 11.62
C SER A 461 -1.16 9.14 11.98
N LEU A 462 -0.28 8.89 12.95
CA LEU A 462 0.11 7.53 13.36
C LEU A 462 -1.04 6.71 13.95
N LYS A 463 -1.95 7.34 14.68
CA LYS A 463 -3.07 6.64 15.32
C LYS A 463 -4.19 6.28 14.35
N PRO A 464 -4.73 7.22 13.53
CA PRO A 464 -5.79 6.92 12.59
C PRO A 464 -5.28 6.22 11.32
N LEU A 465 -3.98 6.23 11.03
CA LEU A 465 -3.35 5.75 9.79
C LEU A 465 -4.01 6.38 8.53
N GLU A 466 -4.20 7.70 8.57
CA GLU A 466 -4.83 8.49 7.49
C GLU A 466 -3.81 9.36 6.77
N SER A 467 -3.50 9.02 5.53
CA SER A 467 -2.57 9.76 4.66
C SER A 467 -3.10 11.11 4.22
N SER A 468 -4.42 11.22 4.05
CA SER A 468 -5.09 12.42 3.54
C SER A 468 -4.79 13.69 4.36
N THR A 469 -4.51 13.54 5.65
CA THR A 469 -4.17 14.68 6.53
C THR A 469 -2.79 15.26 6.19
N ILE A 470 -1.81 14.40 5.92
CA ILE A 470 -0.46 14.80 5.51
C ILE A 470 -0.52 15.45 4.12
N LEU A 471 -1.15 14.78 3.16
CA LEU A 471 -1.29 15.32 1.80
C LEU A 471 -2.04 16.65 1.76
N ALA A 472 -3.10 16.81 2.53
CA ALA A 472 -3.82 18.09 2.62
C ALA A 472 -2.92 19.22 3.14
N LEU A 473 -1.98 18.92 4.05
CA LEU A 473 -0.99 19.91 4.48
C LEU A 473 -0.03 20.26 3.33
N LEU A 474 0.50 19.26 2.62
CA LEU A 474 1.43 19.48 1.50
C LEU A 474 0.78 20.33 0.40
N TYR A 475 -0.46 20.03 0.03
CA TYR A 475 -1.19 20.82 -0.97
C TYR A 475 -1.44 22.25 -0.51
N ARG A 476 -1.77 22.46 0.77
CA ARG A 476 -1.91 23.83 1.32
C ARG A 476 -0.59 24.59 1.32
N ILE A 477 0.54 23.91 1.51
CA ILE A 477 1.86 24.51 1.36
C ILE A 477 2.07 24.93 -0.09
N VAL A 478 1.75 24.09 -1.06
CA VAL A 478 1.86 24.38 -2.49
C VAL A 478 0.96 25.55 -2.90
N ASP A 479 -0.32 25.55 -2.48
CA ASP A 479 -1.24 26.67 -2.76
C ASP A 479 -0.72 27.99 -2.20
N SER A 480 -0.24 27.99 -0.94
CA SER A 480 0.31 29.20 -0.32
C SER A 480 1.64 29.63 -0.94
N LEU A 481 2.45 28.66 -1.40
CA LEU A 481 3.71 28.94 -2.10
C LEU A 481 3.47 29.60 -3.46
N GLN A 482 2.41 29.20 -4.17
CA GLN A 482 2.03 29.84 -5.42
C GLN A 482 1.70 31.33 -5.20
N LEU A 483 0.99 31.68 -4.12
CA LEU A 483 0.74 33.07 -3.76
C LEU A 483 2.04 33.87 -3.48
N VAL A 484 3.04 33.22 -2.87
CA VAL A 484 4.36 33.84 -2.69
C VAL A 484 5.01 34.13 -4.04
N TRP A 485 4.96 33.22 -4.99
CA TRP A 485 5.54 33.41 -6.33
C TRP A 485 4.81 34.49 -7.14
N ASP A 486 3.47 34.58 -6.99
CA ASP A 486 2.66 35.61 -7.65
C ASP A 486 3.00 37.00 -7.09
N GLU A 487 3.12 37.16 -5.75
CA GLU A 487 3.57 38.43 -5.11
C GLU A 487 5.00 38.81 -5.55
N GLU A 488 5.92 37.84 -5.68
CA GLU A 488 7.29 38.09 -6.16
C GLU A 488 7.33 38.56 -7.62
N ALA A 489 6.47 38.01 -8.46
CA ALA A 489 6.39 38.38 -9.87
C ALA A 489 5.85 39.81 -10.05
N GLU A 490 4.89 40.23 -9.23
CA GLU A 490 4.33 41.58 -9.24
C GLU A 490 5.31 42.63 -8.70
N ASP A 491 6.03 42.34 -7.62
CA ASP A 491 6.91 43.30 -6.95
C ASP A 491 8.22 43.53 -7.72
N GLY A 492 8.64 42.66 -8.63
CA GLY A 492 9.94 42.72 -9.33
C GLY A 492 11.16 42.73 -8.39
N SER A 493 10.95 42.40 -7.12
CA SER A 493 11.84 42.70 -6.00
C SER A 493 13.07 41.77 -5.85
N LEU A 494 13.13 40.66 -6.58
CA LEU A 494 14.20 39.65 -6.46
C LEU A 494 15.59 40.16 -6.88
N GLN A 495 15.69 41.24 -7.66
CA GLN A 495 16.98 41.79 -8.12
C GLN A 495 17.51 42.97 -7.29
N ALA A 496 16.73 43.46 -6.33
CA ALA A 496 17.05 44.69 -5.58
C ALA A 496 17.37 44.48 -4.08
N GLY A 497 17.19 43.25 -3.54
CA GLY A 497 17.45 42.96 -2.13
C GLY A 497 18.94 42.88 -1.79
N GLY A 498 19.32 43.30 -0.59
CA GLY A 498 20.65 43.12 -0.03
C GLY A 498 20.98 41.62 0.15
N SER A 499 22.26 41.26 0.22
CA SER A 499 22.71 39.85 0.30
C SER A 499 22.06 39.04 1.44
N GLN A 500 21.70 39.68 2.55
CA GLN A 500 21.05 39.03 3.70
C GLN A 500 19.55 38.74 3.46
N GLN A 501 18.84 39.55 2.71
CA GLN A 501 17.45 39.29 2.31
C GLN A 501 17.37 38.14 1.31
N VAL A 502 18.32 38.07 0.37
CA VAL A 502 18.46 36.94 -0.56
C VAL A 502 18.70 35.64 0.22
N LEU A 503 19.55 35.67 1.24
CA LEU A 503 19.83 34.52 2.07
C LEU A 503 18.57 34.05 2.85
N ALA A 504 17.78 35.00 3.41
CA ALA A 504 16.51 34.70 4.07
C ALA A 504 15.53 34.00 3.14
N GLN A 505 15.42 34.46 1.87
CA GLN A 505 14.55 33.89 0.85
C GLN A 505 15.02 32.50 0.43
N LEU A 506 16.31 32.29 0.22
CA LEU A 506 16.86 30.96 -0.08
C LEU A 506 16.63 30.00 1.08
N ALA A 507 16.79 30.43 2.34
CA ALA A 507 16.49 29.63 3.52
C ALA A 507 15.01 29.23 3.58
N PHE A 508 14.11 30.13 3.23
CA PHE A 508 12.69 29.85 3.11
C PHE A 508 12.43 28.77 2.06
N TYR A 509 12.92 28.94 0.83
CA TYR A 509 12.72 27.95 -0.24
C TYR A 509 13.33 26.59 0.09
N GLN A 510 14.53 26.57 0.69
CA GLN A 510 15.14 25.31 1.13
C GLN A 510 14.31 24.60 2.18
N SER A 511 13.74 25.36 3.14
CA SER A 511 12.88 24.80 4.18
C SER A 511 11.55 24.27 3.62
N VAL A 512 10.93 24.99 2.67
CA VAL A 512 9.71 24.53 1.99
C VAL A 512 10.01 23.24 1.21
N ARG A 513 11.08 23.23 0.40
CA ARG A 513 11.48 22.03 -0.36
C ARG A 513 11.74 20.84 0.55
N GLN A 514 12.42 21.05 1.68
CA GLN A 514 12.71 19.99 2.63
C GLN A 514 11.43 19.41 3.26
N VAL A 515 10.46 20.25 3.61
CA VAL A 515 9.20 19.79 4.18
C VAL A 515 8.35 19.05 3.14
N LEU A 516 8.30 19.54 1.90
CA LEU A 516 7.63 18.82 0.80
C LEU A 516 8.26 17.46 0.59
N GLU A 517 9.60 17.38 0.50
CA GLU A 517 10.31 16.10 0.33
C GLU A 517 10.02 15.14 1.48
N ASN A 518 10.14 15.60 2.73
CA ASN A 518 9.89 14.76 3.90
C ASN A 518 8.44 14.25 3.92
N GLY A 519 7.47 15.13 3.66
CA GLY A 519 6.06 14.77 3.64
C GLY A 519 5.69 13.82 2.51
N MET A 520 6.23 14.05 1.31
CA MET A 520 6.02 13.15 0.18
C MET A 520 6.60 11.76 0.47
N ARG A 521 7.84 11.67 0.97
CA ARG A 521 8.45 10.38 1.35
C ARG A 521 7.66 9.64 2.42
N MET A 522 7.12 10.35 3.42
CA MET A 522 6.29 9.74 4.47
C MET A 522 5.02 9.11 3.94
N VAL A 523 4.45 9.64 2.88
CA VAL A 523 3.29 9.04 2.23
C VAL A 523 3.66 8.08 1.09
N GLY A 524 4.94 7.76 0.93
CA GLY A 524 5.44 6.82 -0.07
C GLY A 524 5.67 7.43 -1.45
N LEU A 525 5.48 8.74 -1.61
CA LEU A 525 5.81 9.47 -2.83
C LEU A 525 7.30 9.86 -2.79
N VAL A 526 8.07 9.45 -3.77
CA VAL A 526 9.49 9.82 -3.87
C VAL A 526 9.64 10.90 -4.93
N PRO A 527 10.02 12.14 -4.52
CA PRO A 527 10.24 13.21 -5.48
C PRO A 527 11.27 12.83 -6.53
N MET A 528 11.01 13.22 -7.77
CA MET A 528 11.96 13.01 -8.86
C MET A 528 13.19 13.88 -8.63
N THR A 529 14.36 13.28 -8.73
CA THR A 529 15.61 14.04 -8.82
C THR A 529 15.75 14.51 -10.24
N THR A 530 15.59 15.81 -10.46
CA THR A 530 15.87 16.48 -11.75
C THR A 530 17.34 16.44 -12.11
#